data_a4eff5adf87692bfba133d9e248b13e9
#
_entry.id   a4eff5adf87692bfba133d9e248b13e9
#
_cell.length_a   1.000
_cell.length_b   1.000
_cell.length_c   1.000
_cell.angle_alpha   90.00
_cell.angle_beta   90.00
_cell.angle_gamma   90.00
#
_symmetry.space_group_name_H-M   'P 1'
#
loop_
_entity.id
_entity.type
_entity.pdbx_description
1 polymer ?
#
loop_
_entity_poly.entity_id
_entity_poly.type
_entity_poly.pdbx_seq_one_letter_code
_entity_poly.pdbx_strand_id
1 'polypeptide(L)'
;ELKMIHSEGVGYNCIDCQAARERGIYVCNNKGCNAESVAEHTIMLMLMALRFGIPGHNAVIQGQQIQMKQKAIAAHAPGLFQCAVGLVGFGDTAQATARRLASFGCKLYYYTRHRRPPQVEEDFGVTYLPLEELTAQCDIISLHCAVTDETREMVDGAFLARMKPNSILVNCGRGDLVDNQALRKALIDGTIRGAALDTIFPEPTPGDHPLVDLPPEVRDRVVYSSHLGGSSGGAFAKAHLTMWTNARHILNGERPTNVVNGL
;
A
#
# COMPACT_ATOMS: atom_id res chain seq x y z
N GLU A 1 -22.89 -15.93 -25.28
CA GLU A 1 -23.37 -15.52 -23.97
C GLU A 1 -22.18 -15.35 -23.02
N LEU A 2 -22.12 -14.23 -22.25
CA LEU A 2 -21.02 -13.95 -21.31
C LEU A 2 -21.06 -14.94 -20.15
N LYS A 3 -19.93 -15.57 -19.85
CA LYS A 3 -19.81 -16.56 -18.76
C LYS A 3 -18.88 -16.10 -17.65
N MET A 4 -17.93 -15.20 -17.95
CA MET A 4 -16.93 -14.75 -16.98
C MET A 4 -16.52 -13.31 -17.26
N ILE A 5 -16.32 -12.56 -16.19
CA ILE A 5 -15.61 -11.28 -16.16
C ILE A 5 -14.35 -11.50 -15.30
N HIS A 6 -13.18 -11.18 -15.83
CA HIS A 6 -11.92 -11.36 -15.11
C HIS A 6 -11.21 -10.02 -14.94
N SER A 7 -10.96 -9.62 -13.69
CA SER A 7 -10.09 -8.48 -13.41
C SER A 7 -8.64 -8.83 -13.75
N GLU A 8 -7.93 -7.95 -14.44
CA GLU A 8 -6.51 -8.11 -14.72
C GLU A 8 -5.67 -8.02 -13.42
N GLY A 9 -6.13 -7.27 -12.44
CA GLY A 9 -5.49 -7.11 -11.13
C GLY A 9 -6.16 -7.91 -10.00
N VAL A 10 -5.79 -7.55 -8.78
CA VAL A 10 -6.39 -8.07 -7.55
C VAL A 10 -7.72 -7.35 -7.25
N GLY A 11 -7.78 -6.03 -7.49
CA GLY A 11 -8.98 -5.21 -7.28
C GLY A 11 -10.07 -5.49 -8.31
N TYR A 12 -11.32 -5.47 -7.87
CA TYR A 12 -12.51 -5.67 -8.71
C TYR A 12 -13.66 -4.71 -8.34
N ASN A 13 -13.34 -3.59 -7.69
CA ASN A 13 -14.31 -2.62 -7.18
C ASN A 13 -15.16 -1.97 -8.28
N CYS A 14 -14.68 -1.96 -9.54
CA CYS A 14 -15.41 -1.46 -10.71
C CYS A 14 -16.41 -2.48 -11.31
N ILE A 15 -16.49 -3.70 -10.77
CA ILE A 15 -17.34 -4.77 -11.29
C ILE A 15 -18.54 -4.95 -10.35
N ASP A 16 -19.75 -4.86 -10.91
CA ASP A 16 -20.97 -5.19 -10.18
C ASP A 16 -21.09 -6.70 -10.00
N CYS A 17 -20.53 -7.19 -8.89
CA CYS A 17 -20.49 -8.60 -8.54
C CYS A 17 -21.89 -9.19 -8.31
N GLN A 18 -22.84 -8.39 -7.81
CA GLN A 18 -24.20 -8.85 -7.57
C GLN A 18 -24.94 -9.05 -8.89
N ALA A 19 -24.94 -8.07 -9.78
CA ALA A 19 -25.57 -8.19 -11.09
C ALA A 19 -24.96 -9.31 -11.93
N ALA A 20 -23.65 -9.56 -11.82
CA ALA A 20 -22.99 -10.68 -12.47
C ALA A 20 -23.46 -12.02 -11.89
N ARG A 21 -23.55 -12.14 -10.55
CA ARG A 21 -24.04 -13.35 -9.86
C ARG A 21 -25.46 -13.70 -10.25
N GLU A 22 -26.36 -12.72 -10.27
CA GLU A 22 -27.78 -12.91 -10.65
C GLU A 22 -27.94 -13.46 -12.07
N ARG A 23 -26.95 -13.25 -12.94
CA ARG A 23 -26.90 -13.74 -14.34
C ARG A 23 -26.07 -15.01 -14.52
N GLY A 24 -25.57 -15.60 -13.43
CA GLY A 24 -24.72 -16.78 -13.49
C GLY A 24 -23.36 -16.52 -14.16
N ILE A 25 -22.86 -15.26 -14.11
CA ILE A 25 -21.57 -14.86 -14.70
C ILE A 25 -20.53 -14.87 -13.56
N TYR A 26 -19.47 -15.66 -13.72
CA TYR A 26 -18.37 -15.67 -12.79
C TYR A 26 -17.62 -14.34 -12.82
N VAL A 27 -17.27 -13.80 -11.63
CA VAL A 27 -16.31 -12.70 -11.52
C VAL A 27 -15.06 -13.25 -10.85
N CYS A 28 -13.93 -13.15 -11.55
CA CYS A 28 -12.63 -13.64 -11.09
C CYS A 28 -11.63 -12.50 -10.98
N ASN A 29 -10.63 -12.68 -10.11
CA ASN A 29 -9.50 -11.76 -10.01
C ASN A 29 -8.16 -12.52 -10.00
N ASN A 30 -7.07 -11.76 -9.97
CA ASN A 30 -5.70 -12.29 -9.90
C ASN A 30 -5.13 -12.23 -8.48
N LYS A 31 -5.84 -12.80 -7.50
CA LYS A 31 -5.38 -12.82 -6.09
C LYS A 31 -3.94 -13.31 -5.98
N GLY A 32 -3.09 -12.54 -5.30
CA GLY A 32 -1.70 -12.87 -5.01
C GLY A 32 -0.73 -12.82 -6.20
N CYS A 33 -1.18 -12.49 -7.42
CA CYS A 33 -0.29 -12.52 -8.60
C CYS A 33 0.83 -11.47 -8.53
N ASN A 34 0.54 -10.31 -7.95
CA ASN A 34 1.45 -9.16 -7.86
C ASN A 34 1.98 -8.89 -6.44
N ALA A 35 1.72 -9.77 -5.48
CA ALA A 35 2.07 -9.55 -4.07
C ALA A 35 3.57 -9.27 -3.87
N GLU A 36 4.43 -10.01 -4.55
CA GLU A 36 5.88 -9.85 -4.48
C GLU A 36 6.33 -8.49 -5.06
N SER A 37 5.76 -8.11 -6.22
CA SER A 37 6.05 -6.83 -6.86
C SER A 37 5.62 -5.64 -5.98
N VAL A 38 4.39 -5.67 -5.45
CA VAL A 38 3.90 -4.62 -4.54
C VAL A 38 4.74 -4.55 -3.27
N ALA A 39 5.19 -5.69 -2.75
CA ALA A 39 6.05 -5.72 -1.56
C ALA A 39 7.40 -5.02 -1.80
N GLU A 40 8.04 -5.28 -2.94
CA GLU A 40 9.30 -4.60 -3.32
C GLU A 40 9.09 -3.09 -3.49
N HIS A 41 8.02 -2.72 -4.18
CA HIS A 41 7.65 -1.33 -4.39
C HIS A 41 7.35 -0.60 -3.06
N THR A 42 6.64 -1.26 -2.13
CA THR A 42 6.36 -0.73 -0.80
C THR A 42 7.64 -0.42 -0.04
N ILE A 43 8.62 -1.33 -0.05
CA ILE A 43 9.90 -1.13 0.63
C ILE A 43 10.72 -0.03 -0.05
N MET A 44 10.73 0.02 -1.36
CA MET A 44 11.35 1.13 -2.11
C MET A 44 10.77 2.48 -1.66
N LEU A 45 9.45 2.60 -1.59
CA LEU A 45 8.78 3.82 -1.14
C LEU A 45 9.11 4.17 0.33
N MET A 46 9.16 3.17 1.23
CA MET A 46 9.62 3.37 2.61
C MET A 46 11.03 3.95 2.65
N LEU A 47 11.96 3.38 1.91
CA LEU A 47 13.35 3.83 1.85
C LEU A 47 13.48 5.21 1.23
N MET A 48 12.75 5.50 0.16
CA MET A 48 12.75 6.82 -0.50
C MET A 48 12.25 7.91 0.45
N ALA A 49 11.17 7.64 1.20
CA ALA A 49 10.64 8.60 2.18
C ALA A 49 11.57 8.79 3.39
N LEU A 50 12.15 7.71 3.92
CA LEU A 50 13.12 7.79 5.03
C LEU A 50 14.40 8.54 4.66
N ARG A 51 14.93 8.30 3.45
CA ARG A 51 16.27 8.71 3.04
C ARG A 51 16.28 9.89 2.08
N PHE A 52 15.16 10.63 1.96
CA PHE A 52 15.07 11.79 1.07
C PHE A 52 15.39 11.45 -0.39
N GLY A 53 14.89 10.33 -0.90
CA GLY A 53 15.27 9.82 -2.22
C GLY A 53 15.03 10.82 -3.35
N ILE A 54 13.82 11.40 -3.42
CA ILE A 54 13.47 12.39 -4.46
C ILE A 54 14.16 13.75 -4.22
N PRO A 55 14.07 14.37 -3.03
CA PRO A 55 14.81 15.62 -2.78
C PRO A 55 16.32 15.48 -2.99
N GLY A 56 16.91 14.34 -2.60
CA GLY A 56 18.32 14.06 -2.79
C GLY A 56 18.73 13.98 -4.26
N HIS A 57 17.93 13.26 -5.07
CA HIS A 57 18.12 13.20 -6.52
C HIS A 57 18.07 14.59 -7.16
N ASN A 58 17.02 15.36 -6.87
CA ASN A 58 16.81 16.69 -7.42
C ASN A 58 17.93 17.65 -7.02
N ALA A 59 18.40 17.59 -5.77
CA ALA A 59 19.49 18.43 -5.28
C ALA A 59 20.80 18.19 -6.03
N VAL A 60 21.11 16.94 -6.39
CA VAL A 60 22.30 16.63 -7.20
C VAL A 60 22.19 17.26 -8.59
N ILE A 61 21.04 17.14 -9.25
CA ILE A 61 20.80 17.75 -10.58
C ILE A 61 20.94 19.27 -10.52
N GLN A 62 20.54 19.89 -9.41
CA GLN A 62 20.57 21.33 -9.19
C GLN A 62 21.93 21.84 -8.65
N GLY A 63 22.94 20.99 -8.48
CA GLY A 63 24.24 21.36 -7.91
C GLY A 63 24.21 21.66 -6.40
N GLN A 64 23.16 21.19 -5.70
CA GLN A 64 22.91 21.46 -4.26
C GLN A 64 23.21 20.24 -3.36
N GLN A 65 24.09 19.35 -3.81
CA GLN A 65 24.40 18.09 -3.10
C GLN A 65 24.82 18.30 -1.65
N ILE A 66 25.68 19.27 -1.38
CA ILE A 66 26.21 19.50 -0.02
C ILE A 66 25.11 20.03 0.92
N GLN A 67 24.31 20.97 0.44
CA GLN A 67 23.17 21.53 1.22
C GLN A 67 22.18 20.45 1.58
N MET A 68 21.84 19.57 0.62
CA MET A 68 20.94 18.44 0.88
C MET A 68 21.52 17.43 1.86
N LYS A 69 22.84 17.12 1.77
CA LYS A 69 23.51 16.27 2.75
C LYS A 69 23.44 16.84 4.15
N GLN A 70 23.66 18.15 4.31
CA GLN A 70 23.56 18.84 5.60
C GLN A 70 22.13 18.79 6.15
N LYS A 71 21.10 19.04 5.29
CA LYS A 71 19.69 18.94 5.64
C LYS A 71 19.34 17.52 6.13
N ALA A 72 19.80 16.48 5.42
CA ALA A 72 19.55 15.08 5.78
C ALA A 72 20.21 14.69 7.12
N ILE A 73 21.42 15.16 7.38
CA ILE A 73 22.11 14.95 8.67
C ILE A 73 21.34 15.64 9.81
N ALA A 74 20.95 16.90 9.62
CA ALA A 74 20.22 17.67 10.62
C ALA A 74 18.82 17.08 10.93
N ALA A 75 18.21 16.41 9.96
CA ALA A 75 16.92 15.77 10.13
C ALA A 75 16.95 14.48 10.98
N HIS A 76 18.13 13.97 11.33
CA HIS A 76 18.33 12.74 12.12
C HIS A 76 17.43 11.57 11.69
N ALA A 77 17.23 11.41 10.36
CA ALA A 77 16.38 10.38 9.82
C ALA A 77 16.87 8.98 10.17
N PRO A 78 16.04 8.11 10.74
CA PRO A 78 16.45 6.75 11.10
C PRO A 78 16.72 5.92 9.83
N GLY A 79 17.56 4.90 9.97
CA GLY A 79 17.60 3.80 9.01
C GLY A 79 16.39 2.87 9.22
N LEU A 80 15.99 2.15 8.19
CA LEU A 80 14.84 1.24 8.26
C LEU A 80 15.04 0.19 9.38
N PHE A 81 16.27 -0.26 9.62
CA PHE A 81 16.63 -1.20 10.69
C PHE A 81 16.34 -0.72 12.11
N GLN A 82 16.17 0.60 12.30
CA GLN A 82 15.84 1.23 13.57
C GLN A 82 14.33 1.42 13.78
N CYS A 83 13.53 1.19 12.72
CA CYS A 83 12.12 1.49 12.72
C CYS A 83 11.26 0.33 13.23
N ALA A 84 10.16 0.68 13.87
CA ALA A 84 9.01 -0.17 14.06
C ALA A 84 8.06 0.03 12.87
N VAL A 85 7.74 -1.05 12.14
CA VAL A 85 6.87 -1.02 10.96
C VAL A 85 5.55 -1.72 11.29
N GLY A 86 4.44 -1.00 11.12
CA GLY A 86 3.08 -1.50 11.31
C GLY A 86 2.40 -1.77 9.96
N LEU A 87 1.96 -3.00 9.75
CA LEU A 87 1.26 -3.44 8.55
C LEU A 87 -0.25 -3.48 8.84
N VAL A 88 -1.02 -2.57 8.27
CA VAL A 88 -2.49 -2.54 8.40
C VAL A 88 -3.10 -3.42 7.33
N GLY A 89 -3.58 -4.60 7.72
CA GLY A 89 -3.89 -5.73 6.87
C GLY A 89 -2.72 -6.73 6.81
N PHE A 90 -3.02 -8.04 6.78
CA PHE A 90 -1.98 -9.09 6.73
C PHE A 90 -2.37 -10.19 5.73
N GLY A 91 -2.66 -9.76 4.49
CA GLY A 91 -2.86 -10.61 3.31
C GLY A 91 -1.55 -10.88 2.56
N ASP A 92 -1.67 -11.41 1.33
CA ASP A 92 -0.53 -11.87 0.52
C ASP A 92 0.56 -10.79 0.37
N THR A 93 0.18 -9.54 0.08
CA THR A 93 1.12 -8.42 -0.07
C THR A 93 1.83 -8.06 1.24
N ALA A 94 1.08 -7.97 2.34
CA ALA A 94 1.68 -7.66 3.64
C ALA A 94 2.64 -8.77 4.10
N GLN A 95 2.29 -10.04 3.88
CA GLN A 95 3.15 -11.17 4.17
C GLN A 95 4.43 -11.16 3.32
N ALA A 96 4.31 -10.85 2.01
CA ALA A 96 5.46 -10.69 1.14
C ALA A 96 6.36 -9.51 1.58
N THR A 97 5.76 -8.41 2.06
CA THR A 97 6.46 -7.26 2.62
C THR A 97 7.17 -7.63 3.92
N ALA A 98 6.48 -8.32 4.83
CA ALA A 98 7.05 -8.75 6.12
C ALA A 98 8.28 -9.64 5.95
N ARG A 99 8.22 -10.64 5.04
CA ARG A 99 9.37 -11.51 4.74
C ARG A 99 10.61 -10.71 4.31
N ARG A 100 10.44 -9.67 3.51
CA ARG A 100 11.55 -8.82 3.06
C ARG A 100 12.05 -7.90 4.16
N LEU A 101 11.12 -7.29 4.91
CA LEU A 101 11.46 -6.39 6.02
C LEU A 101 12.22 -7.10 7.14
N ALA A 102 11.99 -8.40 7.36
CA ALA A 102 12.76 -9.19 8.32
C ALA A 102 14.27 -9.11 8.05
N SER A 103 14.70 -9.08 6.77
CA SER A 103 16.12 -8.94 6.40
C SER A 103 16.70 -7.56 6.70
N PHE A 104 15.89 -6.55 6.91
CA PHE A 104 16.33 -5.21 7.35
C PHE A 104 16.51 -5.10 8.86
N GLY A 105 16.05 -6.07 9.64
CA GLY A 105 16.19 -6.08 11.10
C GLY A 105 15.26 -5.11 11.84
N CYS A 106 14.22 -4.59 11.17
CA CYS A 106 13.21 -3.75 11.79
C CYS A 106 12.23 -4.56 12.64
N LYS A 107 11.57 -3.90 13.61
CA LYS A 107 10.49 -4.52 14.38
C LYS A 107 9.20 -4.51 13.57
N LEU A 108 8.53 -5.66 13.48
CA LEU A 108 7.34 -5.82 12.65
C LEU A 108 6.09 -6.05 13.49
N TYR A 109 5.09 -5.22 13.24
CA TYR A 109 3.77 -5.32 13.84
C TYR A 109 2.71 -5.41 12.74
N TYR A 110 1.58 -6.03 13.06
CA TYR A 110 0.46 -6.05 12.13
C TYR A 110 -0.87 -5.89 12.85
N TYR A 111 -1.86 -5.43 12.10
CA TYR A 111 -3.26 -5.37 12.48
C TYR A 111 -4.14 -6.03 11.44
N THR A 112 -5.09 -6.81 11.90
CA THR A 112 -6.23 -7.35 11.12
C THR A 112 -7.46 -7.45 12.01
N ARG A 113 -8.67 -7.41 11.45
CA ARG A 113 -9.91 -7.59 12.22
C ARG A 113 -9.92 -8.88 13.04
N HIS A 114 -9.34 -9.94 12.48
CA HIS A 114 -9.17 -11.22 13.15
C HIS A 114 -7.69 -11.54 13.24
N ARG A 115 -7.16 -11.63 14.46
CA ARG A 115 -5.76 -11.98 14.69
C ARG A 115 -5.41 -13.27 13.97
N ARG A 116 -4.24 -13.34 13.37
CA ARG A 116 -3.73 -14.55 12.73
C ARG A 116 -3.35 -15.62 13.76
N PRO A 117 -3.34 -16.90 13.39
CA PRO A 117 -2.84 -17.96 14.26
C PRO A 117 -1.40 -17.67 14.71
N PRO A 118 -1.00 -18.07 15.94
CA PRO A 118 0.35 -17.83 16.47
C PRO A 118 1.46 -18.33 15.56
N GLN A 119 1.26 -19.45 14.86
CA GLN A 119 2.22 -19.97 13.91
C GLN A 119 2.53 -18.98 12.78
N VAL A 120 1.53 -18.24 12.28
CA VAL A 120 1.73 -17.21 11.25
C VAL A 120 2.57 -16.05 11.80
N GLU A 121 2.34 -15.66 13.06
CA GLU A 121 3.14 -14.61 13.71
C GLU A 121 4.61 -15.04 13.84
N GLU A 122 4.86 -16.28 14.22
CA GLU A 122 6.20 -16.87 14.32
C GLU A 122 6.87 -16.98 12.95
N ASP A 123 6.19 -17.53 11.94
CA ASP A 123 6.71 -17.74 10.58
C ASP A 123 7.16 -16.43 9.91
N PHE A 124 6.48 -15.32 10.22
CA PHE A 124 6.78 -14.00 9.65
C PHE A 124 7.53 -13.06 10.60
N GLY A 125 7.77 -13.47 11.85
CA GLY A 125 8.42 -12.63 12.85
C GLY A 125 7.64 -11.34 13.14
N VAL A 126 6.31 -11.42 13.18
CA VAL A 126 5.43 -10.26 13.38
C VAL A 126 4.65 -10.37 14.68
N THR A 127 4.30 -9.25 15.29
CA THR A 127 3.47 -9.19 16.50
C THR A 127 2.15 -8.49 16.20
N TYR A 128 1.04 -9.09 16.60
CA TYR A 128 -0.27 -8.45 16.50
C TYR A 128 -0.39 -7.29 17.49
N LEU A 129 -0.93 -6.16 17.00
CA LEU A 129 -1.36 -5.04 17.84
C LEU A 129 -2.77 -4.59 17.43
N PRO A 130 -3.62 -4.17 18.40
CA PRO A 130 -4.80 -3.38 18.07
C PRO A 130 -4.42 -2.14 17.26
N LEU A 131 -5.32 -1.67 16.39
CA LEU A 131 -5.02 -0.59 15.44
C LEU A 131 -4.51 0.68 16.14
N GLU A 132 -5.11 1.05 17.25
CA GLU A 132 -4.72 2.25 18.01
C GLU A 132 -3.32 2.13 18.61
N GLU A 133 -2.96 0.94 19.11
CA GLU A 133 -1.62 0.69 19.63
C GLU A 133 -0.59 0.66 18.50
N LEU A 134 -0.92 0.03 17.37
CA LEU A 134 -0.04 -0.01 16.19
C LEU A 134 0.24 1.40 15.68
N THR A 135 -0.78 2.25 15.57
CA THR A 135 -0.60 3.64 15.11
C THR A 135 0.27 4.47 16.05
N ALA A 136 0.16 4.26 17.37
CA ALA A 136 0.94 4.99 18.36
C ALA A 136 2.40 4.49 18.49
N GLN A 137 2.66 3.22 18.17
CA GLN A 137 3.97 2.61 18.42
C GLN A 137 4.88 2.56 17.18
N CYS A 138 4.31 2.59 15.97
CA CYS A 138 5.09 2.40 14.76
C CYS A 138 5.67 3.71 14.19
N ASP A 139 6.86 3.61 13.61
CA ASP A 139 7.53 4.71 12.91
C ASP A 139 7.12 4.77 11.44
N ILE A 140 6.71 3.63 10.90
CA ILE A 140 6.15 3.50 9.54
C ILE A 140 4.85 2.73 9.64
N ILE A 141 3.78 3.26 9.05
CA ILE A 141 2.51 2.57 8.92
C ILE A 141 2.24 2.34 7.43
N SER A 142 2.06 1.07 7.06
CA SER A 142 1.85 0.65 5.67
C SER A 142 0.48 -0.01 5.51
N LEU A 143 -0.31 0.51 4.56
CA LEU A 143 -1.68 0.06 4.31
C LEU A 143 -1.69 -1.09 3.31
N HIS A 144 -2.28 -2.22 3.72
CA HIS A 144 -2.40 -3.46 2.93
C HIS A 144 -3.81 -4.08 3.04
N CYS A 145 -4.77 -3.34 3.55
CA CYS A 145 -6.16 -3.80 3.65
C CYS A 145 -6.97 -3.47 2.39
N ALA A 146 -8.06 -4.19 2.19
CA ALA A 146 -9.03 -3.89 1.15
C ALA A 146 -9.89 -2.68 1.54
N VAL A 147 -10.48 -2.01 0.55
CA VAL A 147 -11.54 -1.00 0.77
C VAL A 147 -12.85 -1.73 1.07
N THR A 148 -13.44 -1.40 2.19
CA THR A 148 -14.80 -1.78 2.62
C THR A 148 -15.47 -0.55 3.20
N ASP A 149 -16.74 -0.64 3.58
CA ASP A 149 -17.41 0.48 4.23
C ASP A 149 -16.73 0.89 5.55
N GLU A 150 -16.10 -0.08 6.26
CA GLU A 150 -15.38 0.20 7.52
C GLU A 150 -13.96 0.74 7.31
N THR A 151 -13.36 0.49 6.16
CA THR A 151 -11.96 0.90 5.88
C THR A 151 -11.86 2.11 4.97
N ARG A 152 -12.95 2.52 4.33
CA ARG A 152 -13.00 3.75 3.54
C ARG A 152 -12.67 4.94 4.42
N GLU A 153 -11.67 5.74 4.01
CA GLU A 153 -11.18 6.90 4.74
C GLU A 153 -10.79 6.59 6.20
N MET A 154 -10.41 5.33 6.51
CA MET A 154 -10.01 4.95 7.86
C MET A 154 -8.78 5.70 8.37
N VAL A 155 -7.95 6.20 7.45
CA VAL A 155 -6.84 7.11 7.76
C VAL A 155 -7.38 8.53 7.78
N ASP A 156 -8.10 8.84 8.82
CA ASP A 156 -8.69 10.13 9.13
C ASP A 156 -7.80 11.00 10.05
N GLY A 157 -8.30 12.16 10.46
CA GLY A 157 -7.58 13.04 11.36
C GLY A 157 -7.27 12.42 12.73
N ALA A 158 -8.14 11.55 13.25
CA ALA A 158 -7.94 10.88 14.53
C ALA A 158 -6.87 9.77 14.41
N PHE A 159 -6.86 9.03 13.31
CA PHE A 159 -5.81 8.07 12.99
C PHE A 159 -4.44 8.77 12.92
N LEU A 160 -4.35 9.86 12.14
CA LEU A 160 -3.10 10.61 11.93
C LEU A 160 -2.59 11.27 13.22
N ALA A 161 -3.48 11.76 14.06
CA ALA A 161 -3.13 12.36 15.36
C ALA A 161 -2.55 11.34 16.36
N ARG A 162 -2.85 10.05 16.20
CA ARG A 162 -2.26 8.97 17.02
C ARG A 162 -0.87 8.56 16.55
N MET A 163 -0.52 8.86 15.31
CA MET A 163 0.79 8.52 14.76
C MET A 163 1.90 9.34 15.43
N LYS A 164 3.13 8.79 15.47
CA LYS A 164 4.27 9.54 15.99
C LYS A 164 4.59 10.75 15.10
N PRO A 165 5.06 11.88 15.65
CA PRO A 165 5.41 13.08 14.86
C PRO A 165 6.44 12.83 13.77
N ASN A 166 7.34 11.86 13.98
CA ASN A 166 8.37 11.51 12.99
C ASN A 166 8.01 10.29 12.12
N SER A 167 6.76 9.85 12.15
CA SER A 167 6.32 8.68 11.41
C SER A 167 6.00 8.98 9.93
N ILE A 168 5.94 7.91 9.16
CA ILE A 168 5.64 7.93 7.73
C ILE A 168 4.44 7.04 7.46
N LEU A 169 3.46 7.56 6.69
CA LEU A 169 2.37 6.77 6.13
C LEU A 169 2.77 6.25 4.74
N VAL A 170 2.57 4.96 4.50
CA VAL A 170 2.82 4.31 3.18
C VAL A 170 1.52 3.69 2.67
N ASN A 171 1.12 4.04 1.46
CA ASN A 171 -0.07 3.48 0.83
C ASN A 171 0.22 2.91 -0.55
N CYS A 172 0.35 1.60 -0.64
CA CYS A 172 0.38 0.82 -1.88
C CYS A 172 -0.90 -0.04 -2.03
N GLY A 173 -1.93 0.25 -1.25
CA GLY A 173 -3.22 -0.43 -1.29
C GLY A 173 -4.19 0.26 -2.23
N ARG A 174 -5.04 1.12 -1.68
CA ARG A 174 -6.03 1.91 -2.41
C ARG A 174 -6.09 3.33 -1.84
N GLY A 175 -6.24 4.33 -2.71
CA GLY A 175 -6.37 5.73 -2.34
C GLY A 175 -7.55 5.99 -1.41
N ASP A 176 -8.67 5.29 -1.62
CA ASP A 176 -9.89 5.37 -0.82
C ASP A 176 -9.72 5.04 0.68
N LEU A 177 -8.62 4.47 1.11
CA LEU A 177 -8.32 4.21 2.52
C LEU A 177 -8.00 5.49 3.30
N VAL A 178 -7.69 6.59 2.60
CA VAL A 178 -7.15 7.82 3.17
C VAL A 178 -8.09 8.98 2.95
N ASP A 179 -8.46 9.67 4.02
CA ASP A 179 -9.04 11.01 3.92
C ASP A 179 -7.94 11.99 3.44
N ASN A 180 -8.06 12.41 2.18
CA ASN A 180 -7.08 13.26 1.53
C ASN A 180 -6.91 14.63 2.21
N GLN A 181 -7.98 15.20 2.76
CA GLN A 181 -7.94 16.48 3.46
C GLN A 181 -7.29 16.35 4.83
N ALA A 182 -7.60 15.28 5.55
CA ALA A 182 -6.96 14.99 6.82
C ALA A 182 -5.45 14.75 6.64
N LEU A 183 -5.05 13.99 5.63
CA LEU A 183 -3.63 13.75 5.35
C LEU A 183 -2.93 15.05 4.90
N ARG A 184 -3.55 15.86 4.03
CA ARG A 184 -3.02 17.18 3.67
C ARG A 184 -2.75 18.03 4.90
N LYS A 185 -3.74 18.13 5.79
CA LYS A 185 -3.63 18.91 7.02
C LYS A 185 -2.51 18.38 7.91
N ALA A 186 -2.45 17.07 8.13
CA ALA A 186 -1.41 16.44 8.96
C ALA A 186 0.01 16.67 8.42
N LEU A 187 0.17 16.69 7.10
CA LEU A 187 1.45 16.99 6.43
C LEU A 187 1.83 18.46 6.58
N ILE A 188 0.89 19.39 6.41
CA ILE A 188 1.13 20.84 6.53
C ILE A 188 1.48 21.19 7.99
N ASP A 189 0.69 20.71 8.94
CA ASP A 189 0.88 20.97 10.37
C ASP A 189 2.10 20.23 10.96
N GLY A 190 2.69 19.28 10.22
CA GLY A 190 3.79 18.46 10.72
C GLY A 190 3.38 17.41 11.76
N THR A 191 2.09 17.04 11.80
CA THR A 191 1.57 15.97 12.69
C THR A 191 2.29 14.65 12.43
N ILE A 192 2.61 14.36 11.17
CA ILE A 192 3.48 13.28 10.73
C ILE A 192 4.62 13.82 9.88
N ARG A 193 5.72 13.06 9.81
CA ARG A 193 6.90 13.47 9.03
C ARG A 193 6.63 13.50 7.53
N GLY A 194 5.91 12.54 6.98
CA GLY A 194 5.72 12.44 5.54
C GLY A 194 4.84 11.28 5.13
N ALA A 195 4.68 11.12 3.82
CA ALA A 195 3.93 10.02 3.23
C ALA A 195 4.61 9.46 1.99
N ALA A 196 4.26 8.21 1.62
CA ALA A 196 4.66 7.59 0.37
C ALA A 196 3.42 6.92 -0.24
N LEU A 197 3.00 7.40 -1.39
CA LEU A 197 1.69 7.12 -1.97
C LEU A 197 1.85 6.57 -3.39
N ASP A 198 1.54 5.29 -3.57
CA ASP A 198 1.42 4.66 -4.89
C ASP A 198 0.01 4.83 -5.47
N THR A 199 -0.97 4.96 -4.58
CA THR A 199 -2.40 5.12 -4.92
C THR A 199 -2.98 6.35 -4.24
N ILE A 200 -3.71 7.18 -5.00
CA ILE A 200 -4.40 8.38 -4.53
C ILE A 200 -5.78 8.38 -5.18
N PHE A 201 -6.84 8.58 -4.42
CA PHE A 201 -8.20 8.66 -4.96
C PHE A 201 -8.63 10.13 -5.12
N PRO A 202 -9.26 10.52 -6.27
CA PRO A 202 -9.60 9.68 -7.42
C PRO A 202 -8.40 9.34 -8.32
N GLU A 203 -8.54 8.27 -9.09
CA GLU A 203 -7.64 7.93 -10.18
C GLU A 203 -8.37 8.07 -11.54
N PRO A 204 -7.80 8.81 -12.53
CA PRO A 204 -6.52 9.54 -12.46
C PRO A 204 -6.55 10.72 -11.51
N THR A 205 -5.43 10.95 -10.80
CA THR A 205 -5.31 12.03 -9.82
C THR A 205 -5.10 13.38 -10.53
N PRO A 206 -5.96 14.39 -10.34
CA PRO A 206 -5.79 15.70 -10.99
C PRO A 206 -4.64 16.49 -10.35
N GLY A 207 -4.07 17.45 -11.12
CA GLY A 207 -2.91 18.25 -10.68
C GLY A 207 -3.21 19.21 -9.52
N ASP A 208 -4.46 19.60 -9.33
CA ASP A 208 -4.97 20.42 -8.23
C ASP A 208 -5.47 19.59 -7.04
N HIS A 209 -5.20 18.30 -7.04
CA HIS A 209 -5.59 17.40 -5.95
C HIS A 209 -4.94 17.83 -4.62
N PRO A 210 -5.66 17.78 -3.48
CA PRO A 210 -5.15 18.22 -2.17
C PRO A 210 -3.80 17.65 -1.76
N LEU A 211 -3.49 16.41 -2.12
CA LEU A 211 -2.22 15.77 -1.84
C LEU A 211 -1.14 16.00 -2.91
N VAL A 212 -1.45 16.65 -4.02
CA VAL A 212 -0.50 17.02 -5.09
C VAL A 212 -0.17 18.50 -5.01
N ASP A 213 -1.17 19.33 -4.83
CA ASP A 213 -1.04 20.79 -4.62
C ASP A 213 -0.62 21.09 -3.17
N LEU A 214 0.57 20.67 -2.80
CA LEU A 214 1.19 20.93 -1.50
C LEU A 214 2.25 22.03 -1.62
N PRO A 215 2.48 22.81 -0.55
CA PRO A 215 3.63 23.71 -0.48
C PRO A 215 4.94 22.95 -0.77
N PRO A 216 5.92 23.55 -1.47
CA PRO A 216 7.15 22.85 -1.89
C PRO A 216 7.87 22.12 -0.74
N GLU A 217 8.01 22.77 0.43
CA GLU A 217 8.67 22.23 1.60
C GLU A 217 7.91 21.04 2.23
N VAL A 218 6.58 20.97 2.03
CA VAL A 218 5.74 19.85 2.46
C VAL A 218 5.84 18.73 1.42
N ARG A 219 5.76 19.08 0.13
CA ARG A 219 5.85 18.14 -0.99
C ARG A 219 7.17 17.37 -1.00
N ASP A 220 8.28 17.99 -0.59
CA ASP A 220 9.59 17.34 -0.41
C ASP A 220 9.56 16.15 0.57
N ARG A 221 8.52 16.07 1.42
CA ARG A 221 8.32 14.99 2.40
C ARG A 221 7.34 13.93 1.92
N VAL A 222 6.82 14.06 0.69
CA VAL A 222 5.89 13.09 0.08
C VAL A 222 6.53 12.45 -1.14
N VAL A 223 6.52 11.13 -1.17
CA VAL A 223 6.96 10.33 -2.32
C VAL A 223 5.72 9.84 -3.06
N TYR A 224 5.64 10.15 -4.35
CA TYR A 224 4.56 9.67 -5.20
C TYR A 224 5.06 8.60 -6.16
N SER A 225 4.17 7.67 -6.46
CA SER A 225 4.30 6.69 -7.52
C SER A 225 2.96 6.59 -8.28
N SER A 226 2.98 6.16 -9.53
CA SER A 226 1.84 6.23 -10.44
C SER A 226 1.08 4.89 -10.49
N HIS A 227 0.74 4.32 -9.33
CA HIS A 227 0.08 3.01 -9.17
C HIS A 227 0.89 1.89 -9.86
N LEU A 228 2.22 1.91 -9.62
CA LEU A 228 3.17 1.02 -10.27
C LEU A 228 3.50 -0.23 -9.44
N GLY A 229 3.04 -0.30 -8.19
CA GLY A 229 3.40 -1.38 -7.28
C GLY A 229 3.16 -2.78 -7.86
N GLY A 230 2.05 -2.96 -8.57
CA GLY A 230 1.71 -4.24 -9.24
C GLY A 230 2.29 -4.42 -10.65
N SER A 231 2.92 -3.38 -11.22
CA SER A 231 3.25 -3.29 -12.64
C SER A 231 4.62 -3.87 -12.99
N SER A 232 4.92 -5.09 -12.54
CA SER A 232 6.13 -5.80 -12.98
C SER A 232 5.83 -6.81 -14.09
N GLY A 233 6.81 -7.03 -14.99
CA GLY A 233 6.65 -7.99 -16.09
C GLY A 233 6.29 -9.41 -15.62
N GLY A 234 6.87 -9.85 -14.49
CA GLY A 234 6.55 -11.15 -13.89
C GLY A 234 5.13 -11.22 -13.32
N ALA A 235 4.63 -10.13 -12.72
CA ALA A 235 3.26 -10.05 -12.22
C ALA A 235 2.24 -10.12 -13.36
N PHE A 236 2.46 -9.37 -14.45
CA PHE A 236 1.61 -9.43 -15.65
C PHE A 236 1.58 -10.81 -16.31
N ALA A 237 2.75 -11.43 -16.47
CA ALA A 237 2.82 -12.79 -17.05
C ALA A 237 2.00 -13.79 -16.20
N LYS A 238 2.12 -13.73 -14.88
CA LYS A 238 1.36 -14.58 -13.96
C LYS A 238 -0.15 -14.27 -14.01
N ALA A 239 -0.52 -12.99 -14.07
CA ALA A 239 -1.91 -12.56 -14.19
C ALA A 239 -2.56 -13.08 -15.47
N HIS A 240 -1.92 -12.90 -16.63
CA HIS A 240 -2.42 -13.39 -17.91
C HIS A 240 -2.52 -14.90 -17.95
N LEU A 241 -1.53 -15.63 -17.41
CA LEU A 241 -1.62 -17.08 -17.30
C LEU A 241 -2.85 -17.54 -16.52
N THR A 242 -3.16 -16.89 -15.39
CA THR A 242 -4.35 -17.17 -14.59
C THR A 242 -5.63 -16.87 -15.37
N MET A 243 -5.69 -15.74 -16.08
CA MET A 243 -6.86 -15.37 -16.92
C MET A 243 -7.11 -16.40 -18.03
N TRP A 244 -6.07 -16.82 -18.75
CA TRP A 244 -6.18 -17.83 -19.79
C TRP A 244 -6.55 -19.21 -19.24
N THR A 245 -6.04 -19.56 -18.06
CA THR A 245 -6.40 -20.82 -17.37
C THR A 245 -7.88 -20.80 -16.99
N ASN A 246 -8.39 -19.71 -16.43
CA ASN A 246 -9.79 -19.56 -16.10
C ASN A 246 -10.69 -19.56 -17.34
N ALA A 247 -10.27 -18.94 -18.46
CA ALA A 247 -10.99 -19.01 -19.71
C ALA A 247 -11.10 -20.46 -20.22
N ARG A 248 -10.01 -21.23 -20.11
CA ARG A 248 -10.01 -22.67 -20.47
C ARG A 248 -10.96 -23.49 -19.57
N HIS A 249 -10.96 -23.25 -18.25
CA HIS A 249 -11.89 -23.89 -17.35
C HIS A 249 -13.35 -23.67 -17.79
N ILE A 250 -13.71 -22.42 -18.08
CA ILE A 250 -15.07 -22.08 -18.56
C ILE A 250 -15.41 -22.82 -19.87
N LEU A 251 -14.48 -22.89 -20.83
CA LEU A 251 -14.71 -23.59 -22.10
C LEU A 251 -14.90 -25.11 -21.91
N ASN A 252 -14.26 -25.68 -20.90
CA ASN A 252 -14.38 -27.09 -20.55
C ASN A 252 -15.59 -27.40 -19.63
N GLY A 253 -16.37 -26.39 -19.23
CA GLY A 253 -17.46 -26.56 -18.26
C GLY A 253 -16.99 -26.70 -16.81
N GLU A 254 -15.74 -26.32 -16.52
CA GLU A 254 -15.12 -26.36 -15.22
C GLU A 254 -15.30 -25.02 -14.49
N ARG A 255 -15.30 -25.04 -13.16
CA ARG A 255 -15.35 -23.83 -12.35
C ARG A 255 -14.00 -23.10 -12.39
N PRO A 256 -13.97 -21.77 -12.70
CA PRO A 256 -12.74 -21.00 -12.65
C PRO A 256 -12.22 -20.82 -11.20
N THR A 257 -10.95 -20.46 -11.07
CA THR A 257 -10.32 -20.15 -9.78
C THR A 257 -10.49 -18.67 -9.42
N ASN A 258 -10.27 -18.34 -8.14
CA ASN A 258 -10.35 -16.96 -7.63
C ASN A 258 -11.70 -16.27 -7.94
N VAL A 259 -12.79 -17.01 -7.83
CA VAL A 259 -14.14 -16.46 -7.95
C VAL A 259 -14.46 -15.60 -6.74
N VAL A 260 -14.87 -14.33 -6.97
CA VAL A 260 -15.10 -13.33 -5.93
C VAL A 260 -16.56 -12.96 -5.71
N ASN A 261 -17.47 -13.41 -6.58
CA ASN A 261 -18.90 -13.10 -6.49
C ASN A 261 -19.77 -14.26 -5.95
N GLY A 262 -19.16 -15.27 -5.35
CA GLY A 262 -19.86 -16.32 -4.60
C GLY A 262 -20.60 -17.36 -5.46
N LEU A 263 -20.28 -17.49 -6.76
CA LEU A 263 -20.74 -18.57 -7.63
C LEU A 263 -19.90 -19.82 -7.48
#